data_4fc00a2df2db5968b68c3ecb0ba3558b
#
_entry.id   4fc00a2df2db5968b68c3ecb0ba3558b
#
_cell.length_a   1.000
_cell.length_b   1.000
_cell.length_c   1.000
_cell.angle_alpha   90.00
_cell.angle_beta   90.00
_cell.angle_gamma   90.00
#
_symmetry.space_group_name_H-M   'P 1'
#
loop_
_entity.id
_entity.type
_entity.pdbx_description
1 polymer ?
#
loop_
_entity_poly.entity_id
_entity_poly.type
_entity_poly.pdbx_seq_one_letter_code
_entity_poly.pdbx_strand_id
1 'polypeptide(L)'
;KEGDVLVGQLEVDTLDTLERGQKLLEIIRSRTEKPVKTILYTHGHPDHRGGAGAFSGTDPEIIAFAPVTPVLKKTEMLQDIQNLRGIRQFGYALGDEENISQGIGIREGLAYGESRAFRQPTTVYDEDKVVREIDGVRLELVRLPGETDDQIMIWLPERQVLCCGDNYYGCWPNLYAIRGSQYRDIAGWLDSLDEILSYSATYLLPGHTRPLCGKEEVRSVLTGFRDAIRYVLEKTLAGMNEGKDIDTLASEIVLPQEYASLPYLGEYYGCVEWTVRAIFTAYLGWFDGNPTNLHPLPPKERAEKAVALAGGADAVLRAAEEAVRKGECQWCLELCDLLLTIGVNAEAARRQKAVALTKLAAYETSANGRHYYLVCAHELENRH
;
A
#
# COMPACT_ATOMS: atom_id res chain seq x y z
N LYS A 1 -32.10 -9.69 2.02
CA LYS A 1 -32.54 -8.90 3.19
C LYS A 1 -31.54 -9.01 4.32
N GLU A 2 -30.39 -9.54 4.05
CA GLU A 2 -29.29 -9.73 5.00
C GLU A 2 -28.12 -8.94 4.43
N GLY A 3 -27.71 -7.88 5.13
CA GLY A 3 -26.45 -7.19 4.85
C GLY A 3 -26.54 -5.71 4.46
N ASP A 4 -27.71 -5.10 4.34
CA ASP A 4 -27.79 -3.66 4.08
C ASP A 4 -27.66 -2.87 5.40
N VAL A 5 -26.45 -2.48 5.78
CA VAL A 5 -26.23 -1.46 6.80
C VAL A 5 -26.38 -0.08 6.14
N LEU A 6 -27.53 0.18 5.55
CA LEU A 6 -27.93 1.53 5.17
C LEU A 6 -28.45 2.23 6.43
N VAL A 7 -27.56 2.94 7.09
CA VAL A 7 -27.91 3.93 8.10
C VAL A 7 -28.34 5.16 7.31
N GLY A 8 -29.58 5.23 6.99
CA GLY A 8 -30.35 6.14 6.14
C GLY A 8 -29.82 7.49 5.68
N GLN A 9 -28.81 8.09 6.33
CA GLN A 9 -28.24 9.39 5.96
C GLN A 9 -26.73 9.44 6.14
N LEU A 10 -26.09 8.30 6.47
CA LEU A 10 -24.67 8.18 6.72
C LEU A 10 -24.02 7.35 5.60
N GLU A 11 -22.91 7.83 5.08
CA GLU A 11 -22.00 7.14 4.19
C GLU A 11 -20.62 7.00 4.83
N VAL A 12 -19.96 5.88 4.62
CA VAL A 12 -18.58 5.65 5.05
C VAL A 12 -17.72 5.47 3.82
N ASP A 13 -16.77 6.39 3.63
CA ASP A 13 -15.93 6.54 2.45
C ASP A 13 -16.72 6.79 1.14
N THR A 14 -16.05 7.18 0.07
CA THR A 14 -16.72 7.63 -1.16
C THR A 14 -16.10 7.08 -2.44
N LEU A 15 -15.26 6.07 -2.32
CA LEU A 15 -14.47 5.50 -3.42
C LEU A 15 -13.44 6.48 -4.02
N ASP A 16 -12.75 6.06 -5.06
CA ASP A 16 -11.53 6.69 -5.58
C ASP A 16 -11.78 7.81 -6.60
N THR A 17 -12.91 7.81 -7.32
CA THR A 17 -13.21 8.78 -8.38
C THR A 17 -14.62 9.34 -8.29
N LEU A 18 -14.84 10.49 -8.95
CA LEU A 18 -16.16 11.12 -9.07
C LEU A 18 -17.17 10.17 -9.69
N GLU A 19 -16.78 9.50 -10.76
CA GLU A 19 -17.63 8.59 -11.54
C GLU A 19 -18.05 7.40 -10.68
N ARG A 20 -17.15 6.84 -9.88
CA ARG A 20 -17.46 5.77 -8.94
C ARG A 20 -18.28 6.25 -7.74
N GLY A 21 -18.00 7.44 -7.23
CA GLY A 21 -18.85 8.09 -6.23
C GLY A 21 -20.28 8.34 -6.73
N GLN A 22 -20.45 8.74 -7.99
CA GLN A 22 -21.76 8.85 -8.62
C GLN A 22 -22.49 7.49 -8.70
N LYS A 23 -21.75 6.44 -9.06
CA LYS A 23 -22.29 5.07 -9.07
C LYS A 23 -22.70 4.59 -7.69
N LEU A 24 -21.89 4.88 -6.66
CA LEU A 24 -22.22 4.61 -5.28
C LEU A 24 -23.52 5.34 -4.88
N LEU A 25 -23.64 6.64 -5.20
CA LEU A 25 -24.85 7.41 -4.93
C LEU A 25 -26.08 6.86 -5.64
N GLU A 26 -25.96 6.34 -6.87
CA GLU A 26 -27.06 5.64 -7.57
C GLU A 26 -27.50 4.38 -6.81
N ILE A 27 -26.54 3.58 -6.31
CA ILE A 27 -26.82 2.38 -5.51
C ILE A 27 -27.56 2.77 -4.21
N ILE A 28 -27.09 3.80 -3.51
CA ILE A 28 -27.77 4.31 -2.31
C ILE A 28 -29.20 4.72 -2.63
N ARG A 29 -29.41 5.53 -3.66
CA ARG A 29 -30.74 5.99 -4.11
C ARG A 29 -31.68 4.86 -4.53
N SER A 30 -31.13 3.75 -5.00
CA SER A 30 -31.94 2.55 -5.31
C SER A 30 -32.48 1.85 -4.06
N ARG A 31 -31.93 2.14 -2.88
CA ARG A 31 -32.28 1.52 -1.59
C ARG A 31 -33.03 2.46 -0.64
N THR A 32 -32.82 3.77 -0.77
CA THR A 32 -33.47 4.76 0.09
C THR A 32 -33.63 6.10 -0.64
N GLU A 33 -34.74 6.79 -0.34
CA GLU A 33 -34.97 8.18 -0.80
C GLU A 33 -34.35 9.23 0.14
N LYS A 34 -33.83 8.79 1.29
CA LYS A 34 -33.19 9.70 2.25
C LYS A 34 -31.89 10.27 1.65
N PRO A 35 -31.66 11.58 1.78
CA PRO A 35 -30.40 12.16 1.32
C PRO A 35 -29.23 11.76 2.23
N VAL A 36 -28.02 11.59 1.67
CA VAL A 36 -26.80 11.47 2.46
C VAL A 36 -26.51 12.83 3.09
N LYS A 37 -26.50 12.91 4.42
CA LYS A 37 -26.23 14.11 5.20
C LYS A 37 -24.92 14.11 5.95
N THR A 38 -24.32 12.92 6.11
CA THR A 38 -23.03 12.74 6.79
C THR A 38 -22.19 11.77 6.02
N ILE A 39 -20.94 12.12 5.81
CA ILE A 39 -19.89 11.26 5.28
C ILE A 39 -18.82 11.11 6.35
N LEU A 40 -18.40 9.89 6.63
CA LEU A 40 -17.27 9.59 7.51
C LEU A 40 -16.10 9.13 6.64
N TYR A 41 -14.99 9.84 6.66
CA TYR A 41 -13.75 9.32 6.09
C TYR A 41 -13.06 8.42 7.11
N THR A 42 -12.80 7.18 6.74
CA THR A 42 -12.02 6.27 7.59
C THR A 42 -10.59 6.75 7.70
N HIS A 43 -10.03 7.32 6.63
CA HIS A 43 -8.69 7.89 6.59
C HIS A 43 -8.45 8.74 5.33
N GLY A 44 -7.24 9.29 5.23
CA GLY A 44 -6.87 10.30 4.23
C GLY A 44 -6.50 9.79 2.83
N HIS A 45 -6.52 8.50 2.55
CA HIS A 45 -6.15 7.99 1.23
C HIS A 45 -7.16 8.37 0.14
N PRO A 46 -6.68 8.58 -1.10
CA PRO A 46 -7.52 9.07 -2.19
C PRO A 46 -8.67 8.14 -2.58
N ASP A 47 -8.49 6.83 -2.47
CA ASP A 47 -9.46 5.82 -2.81
C ASP A 47 -10.64 5.71 -1.83
N HIS A 48 -10.56 6.38 -0.68
CA HIS A 48 -11.64 6.50 0.30
C HIS A 48 -12.42 7.81 0.19
N ARG A 49 -11.84 8.85 -0.44
CA ARG A 49 -12.45 10.19 -0.49
C ARG A 49 -12.49 10.85 -1.88
N GLY A 50 -11.95 10.17 -2.89
CA GLY A 50 -11.87 10.73 -4.25
C GLY A 50 -13.21 10.95 -4.94
N GLY A 51 -14.25 10.21 -4.55
CA GLY A 51 -15.60 10.33 -5.08
C GLY A 51 -16.52 11.29 -4.35
N ALA A 52 -16.05 11.98 -3.30
CA ALA A 52 -16.88 12.83 -2.44
C ALA A 52 -17.64 13.96 -3.17
N GLY A 53 -17.12 14.43 -4.30
CA GLY A 53 -17.78 15.41 -5.15
C GLY A 53 -19.15 14.98 -5.65
N ALA A 54 -19.41 13.67 -5.78
CA ALA A 54 -20.71 13.13 -6.17
C ALA A 54 -21.84 13.51 -5.19
N PHE A 55 -21.51 13.73 -3.93
CA PHE A 55 -22.45 14.02 -2.86
C PHE A 55 -22.69 15.54 -2.62
N SER A 56 -22.12 16.40 -3.46
CA SER A 56 -22.22 17.87 -3.29
C SER A 56 -23.65 18.39 -3.31
N GLY A 57 -24.59 17.71 -3.98
CA GLY A 57 -25.98 18.14 -4.09
C GLY A 57 -26.76 18.14 -2.76
N THR A 58 -26.30 17.43 -1.74
CA THR A 58 -26.93 17.38 -0.40
C THR A 58 -26.13 18.15 0.66
N ASP A 59 -24.95 18.64 0.27
CA ASP A 59 -24.00 19.35 1.14
C ASP A 59 -23.81 18.67 2.51
N PRO A 60 -23.33 17.42 2.54
CA PRO A 60 -23.24 16.64 3.76
C PRO A 60 -22.16 17.20 4.71
N GLU A 61 -22.36 17.02 6.01
CA GLU A 61 -21.27 17.08 6.98
C GLU A 61 -20.23 16.01 6.62
N ILE A 62 -18.96 16.40 6.51
CA ILE A 62 -17.86 15.47 6.25
C ILE A 62 -16.98 15.43 7.49
N ILE A 63 -16.89 14.25 8.11
CA ILE A 63 -16.17 14.03 9.35
C ILE A 63 -14.89 13.25 9.06
N ALA A 64 -13.78 13.72 9.62
CA ALA A 64 -12.48 13.05 9.63
C ALA A 64 -11.78 13.28 10.97
N PHE A 65 -10.65 12.58 11.17
CA PHE A 65 -9.79 12.79 12.33
C PHE A 65 -8.47 13.44 11.90
N ALA A 66 -7.89 14.20 12.82
CA ALA A 66 -6.55 14.74 12.62
C ALA A 66 -5.51 13.61 12.76
N PRO A 67 -4.40 13.64 11.98
CA PRO A 67 -3.34 12.66 12.12
C PRO A 67 -2.62 12.82 13.47
N VAL A 68 -2.24 11.70 14.09
CA VAL A 68 -1.50 11.72 15.38
C VAL A 68 -0.06 12.19 15.22
N THR A 69 0.55 11.92 14.07
CA THR A 69 1.92 12.35 13.76
C THR A 69 1.88 13.60 12.88
N PRO A 70 2.70 14.60 13.17
CA PRO A 70 2.79 15.78 12.31
C PRO A 70 3.18 15.41 10.88
N VAL A 71 2.41 15.88 9.91
CA VAL A 71 2.75 15.73 8.50
C VAL A 71 4.04 16.48 8.19
N LEU A 72 4.95 15.85 7.46
CA LEU A 72 6.17 16.52 7.00
C LEU A 72 5.81 17.74 6.16
N LYS A 73 6.45 18.87 6.46
CA LYS A 73 6.26 20.11 5.71
C LYS A 73 6.91 20.02 4.34
N LYS A 74 6.39 20.76 3.37
CA LYS A 74 6.92 20.89 2.00
C LYS A 74 6.83 19.61 1.17
N THR A 75 5.97 18.68 1.52
CA THR A 75 5.74 17.46 0.73
C THR A 75 5.16 17.76 -0.65
N GLU A 76 4.49 18.89 -0.83
CA GLU A 76 4.02 19.40 -2.12
C GLU A 76 5.14 19.61 -3.14
N MET A 77 6.37 19.85 -2.69
CA MET A 77 7.55 19.96 -3.57
C MET A 77 7.99 18.62 -4.18
N LEU A 78 7.45 17.52 -3.70
CA LEU A 78 7.74 16.16 -4.19
C LEU A 78 6.66 15.63 -5.14
N GLN A 79 5.70 16.47 -5.53
CA GLN A 79 4.51 16.03 -6.27
C GLN A 79 4.87 15.29 -7.57
N ASP A 80 5.85 15.77 -8.34
CA ASP A 80 6.24 15.15 -9.60
C ASP A 80 6.78 13.73 -9.43
N ILE A 81 7.70 13.55 -8.47
CA ILE A 81 8.26 12.21 -8.20
C ILE A 81 7.22 11.29 -7.55
N GLN A 82 6.34 11.82 -6.71
CA GLN A 82 5.25 11.04 -6.11
C GLN A 82 4.25 10.59 -7.18
N ASN A 83 3.89 11.46 -8.12
CA ASN A 83 3.03 11.12 -9.25
C ASN A 83 3.68 10.04 -10.14
N LEU A 84 4.95 10.22 -10.52
CA LEU A 84 5.67 9.23 -11.33
C LEU A 84 5.71 7.86 -10.64
N ARG A 85 6.08 7.82 -9.36
CA ARG A 85 6.14 6.57 -8.59
C ARG A 85 4.75 5.97 -8.35
N GLY A 86 3.72 6.82 -8.21
CA GLY A 86 2.32 6.39 -8.15
C GLY A 86 1.86 5.72 -9.45
N ILE A 87 2.13 6.34 -10.61
CA ILE A 87 1.83 5.75 -11.92
C ILE A 87 2.44 4.35 -12.05
N ARG A 88 3.69 4.17 -11.59
CA ARG A 88 4.38 2.87 -11.64
C ARG A 88 3.78 1.88 -10.66
N GLN A 89 3.52 2.27 -9.39
CA GLN A 89 2.98 1.39 -8.37
C GLN A 89 1.57 0.89 -8.73
N PHE A 90 0.69 1.80 -9.15
CA PHE A 90 -0.71 1.47 -9.45
C PHE A 90 -0.93 1.05 -10.91
N GLY A 91 0.12 1.10 -11.75
CA GLY A 91 0.05 0.65 -13.13
C GLY A 91 -0.89 1.46 -14.01
N TYR A 92 -1.06 2.77 -13.76
CA TYR A 92 -2.01 3.60 -14.53
C TYR A 92 -1.68 3.69 -16.02
N ALA A 93 -0.41 3.46 -16.39
CA ALA A 93 0.03 3.45 -17.78
C ALA A 93 -0.11 2.08 -18.48
N LEU A 94 -0.57 1.05 -17.77
CA LEU A 94 -0.72 -0.31 -18.28
C LEU A 94 -2.11 -0.53 -18.90
N GLY A 95 -2.18 -1.44 -19.87
CA GLY A 95 -3.45 -1.90 -20.45
C GLY A 95 -4.22 -2.87 -19.54
N ASP A 96 -5.44 -3.22 -19.94
CA ASP A 96 -6.35 -4.07 -19.14
C ASP A 96 -5.80 -5.50 -18.94
N GLU A 97 -4.99 -6.01 -19.87
CA GLU A 97 -4.38 -7.34 -19.78
C GLU A 97 -3.20 -7.40 -18.80
N GLU A 98 -2.56 -6.24 -18.55
CA GLU A 98 -1.39 -6.14 -17.68
C GLU A 98 -1.73 -5.69 -16.26
N ASN A 99 -2.67 -4.73 -16.12
CA ASN A 99 -3.19 -4.24 -14.85
C ASN A 99 -4.55 -4.90 -14.56
N ILE A 100 -4.53 -6.14 -14.09
CA ILE A 100 -5.74 -6.95 -13.86
C ILE A 100 -6.41 -6.55 -12.53
N SER A 101 -5.63 -6.21 -11.51
CA SER A 101 -6.08 -6.00 -10.13
C SER A 101 -5.06 -5.14 -9.38
N GLN A 102 -5.53 -4.45 -8.33
CA GLN A 102 -4.66 -3.75 -7.39
C GLN A 102 -4.14 -4.63 -6.24
N GLY A 103 -4.48 -5.93 -6.23
CA GLY A 103 -4.15 -6.85 -5.14
C GLY A 103 -5.15 -6.80 -3.98
N ILE A 104 -5.79 -5.67 -3.76
CA ILE A 104 -6.83 -5.42 -2.74
C ILE A 104 -8.20 -5.15 -3.34
N GLY A 105 -8.28 -5.04 -4.66
CA GLY A 105 -9.53 -4.75 -5.37
C GLY A 105 -9.33 -4.64 -6.86
N ILE A 106 -10.34 -4.12 -7.52
CA ILE A 106 -10.31 -3.84 -8.96
C ILE A 106 -9.35 -2.68 -9.26
N ARG A 107 -8.99 -2.56 -10.52
CA ARG A 107 -8.19 -1.44 -11.05
C ARG A 107 -8.82 -0.09 -10.70
N GLU A 108 -8.02 0.87 -10.25
CA GLU A 108 -8.51 2.21 -9.91
C GLU A 108 -9.08 2.97 -11.12
N GLY A 109 -10.02 3.87 -10.87
CA GLY A 109 -10.69 4.66 -11.90
C GLY A 109 -9.76 5.56 -12.69
N LEU A 110 -8.69 6.07 -12.08
CA LEU A 110 -7.67 6.86 -12.78
C LEU A 110 -7.04 6.12 -13.97
N ALA A 111 -6.93 4.81 -13.91
CA ALA A 111 -6.43 4.00 -15.02
C ALA A 111 -7.40 3.94 -16.22
N TYR A 112 -8.64 4.35 -16.03
CA TYR A 112 -9.67 4.48 -17.07
C TYR A 112 -9.90 5.94 -17.50
N GLY A 113 -9.09 6.87 -17.00
CA GLY A 113 -9.24 8.30 -17.28
C GLY A 113 -10.31 9.00 -16.46
N GLU A 114 -10.82 8.34 -15.41
CA GLU A 114 -11.74 8.95 -14.45
C GLU A 114 -11.03 10.01 -13.59
N SER A 115 -11.81 10.88 -12.93
CA SER A 115 -11.28 12.01 -12.18
C SER A 115 -11.59 11.94 -10.70
N ARG A 116 -10.71 12.49 -9.87
CA ARG A 116 -10.94 12.67 -8.43
C ARG A 116 -11.67 13.99 -8.16
N ALA A 117 -12.60 13.95 -7.23
CA ALA A 117 -13.35 15.13 -6.78
C ALA A 117 -13.39 15.17 -5.24
N PHE A 118 -12.26 15.50 -4.64
CA PHE A 118 -12.13 15.59 -3.19
C PHE A 118 -12.99 16.69 -2.60
N ARG A 119 -13.53 16.42 -1.42
CA ARG A 119 -14.10 17.45 -0.53
C ARG A 119 -13.34 17.44 0.79
N GLN A 120 -13.06 18.66 1.29
CA GLN A 120 -12.42 18.80 2.60
C GLN A 120 -13.39 18.41 3.72
N PRO A 121 -12.92 17.81 4.81
CA PRO A 121 -13.72 17.62 6.00
C PRO A 121 -14.28 18.95 6.52
N THR A 122 -15.56 18.94 6.92
CA THR A 122 -16.20 20.08 7.57
C THR A 122 -16.09 20.00 9.09
N THR A 123 -15.89 18.79 9.61
CA THR A 123 -15.69 18.50 11.03
C THR A 123 -14.43 17.63 11.16
N VAL A 124 -13.45 18.08 11.94
CA VAL A 124 -12.22 17.34 12.21
C VAL A 124 -12.08 17.15 13.71
N TYR A 125 -12.00 15.91 14.14
CA TYR A 125 -11.78 15.55 15.54
C TYR A 125 -10.29 15.32 15.84
N ASP A 126 -9.88 15.70 17.06
CA ASP A 126 -8.53 15.46 17.58
C ASP A 126 -8.54 14.60 18.86
N GLU A 127 -9.71 14.12 19.23
CA GLU A 127 -9.93 13.20 20.35
C GLU A 127 -9.65 11.76 19.92
N ASP A 128 -9.33 10.91 20.89
CA ASP A 128 -9.12 9.46 20.64
C ASP A 128 -10.43 8.72 20.37
N LYS A 129 -11.54 9.22 20.96
CA LYS A 129 -12.85 8.62 20.81
C LYS A 129 -13.96 9.67 20.83
N VAL A 130 -14.86 9.58 19.87
CA VAL A 130 -16.05 10.42 19.76
C VAL A 130 -17.29 9.55 19.64
N VAL A 131 -18.35 9.87 20.39
CA VAL A 131 -19.65 9.21 20.26
C VAL A 131 -20.60 10.16 19.52
N ARG A 132 -21.24 9.66 18.47
CA ARG A 132 -22.23 10.41 17.68
C ARG A 132 -23.53 9.62 17.60
N GLU A 133 -24.61 10.33 17.43
CA GLU A 133 -25.90 9.78 16.99
C GLU A 133 -26.28 10.42 15.68
N ILE A 134 -26.44 9.64 14.62
CA ILE A 134 -26.76 10.09 13.28
C ILE A 134 -28.00 9.31 12.82
N ASP A 135 -29.07 10.04 12.50
CA ASP A 135 -30.38 9.46 12.10
C ASP A 135 -30.89 8.38 13.07
N GLY A 136 -30.69 8.60 14.38
CA GLY A 136 -31.11 7.67 15.43
C GLY A 136 -30.22 6.44 15.60
N VAL A 137 -29.05 6.40 14.94
CA VAL A 137 -28.06 5.36 15.09
C VAL A 137 -26.86 5.87 15.88
N ARG A 138 -26.57 5.19 16.99
CA ARG A 138 -25.39 5.46 17.80
C ARG A 138 -24.15 4.90 17.15
N LEU A 139 -23.11 5.71 17.06
CA LEU A 139 -21.79 5.41 16.52
C LEU A 139 -20.72 5.76 17.54
N GLU A 140 -19.68 4.93 17.61
CA GLU A 140 -18.43 5.24 18.29
C GLU A 140 -17.34 5.33 17.21
N LEU A 141 -16.75 6.52 17.09
CA LEU A 141 -15.64 6.80 16.19
C LEU A 141 -14.37 6.73 17.03
N VAL A 142 -13.46 5.84 16.73
CA VAL A 142 -12.26 5.60 17.54
C VAL A 142 -11.03 5.76 16.64
N ARG A 143 -10.10 6.61 17.08
CA ARG A 143 -8.81 6.79 16.42
C ARG A 143 -7.97 5.53 16.54
N LEU A 144 -7.60 4.94 15.42
CA LEU A 144 -6.78 3.75 15.36
C LEU A 144 -5.77 3.86 14.22
N PRO A 145 -4.64 4.55 14.43
CA PRO A 145 -3.59 4.66 13.43
C PRO A 145 -3.17 3.29 12.89
N GLY A 146 -2.90 3.24 11.61
CA GLY A 146 -2.50 2.01 10.93
C GLY A 146 -1.92 2.34 9.57
N GLU A 147 -2.67 2.15 8.49
CA GLU A 147 -2.20 2.50 7.16
C GLU A 147 -1.90 4.01 7.03
N THR A 148 -2.65 4.84 7.75
CA THR A 148 -2.37 6.27 7.96
C THR A 148 -2.58 6.66 9.42
N ASP A 149 -2.00 7.79 9.81
CA ASP A 149 -2.04 8.29 11.18
C ASP A 149 -3.39 8.96 11.54
N ASP A 150 -4.25 9.23 10.58
CA ASP A 150 -5.60 9.80 10.75
C ASP A 150 -6.70 8.74 10.71
N GLN A 151 -6.32 7.46 10.65
CA GLN A 151 -7.26 6.36 10.50
C GLN A 151 -8.11 6.15 11.75
N ILE A 152 -9.38 5.80 11.49
CA ILE A 152 -10.36 5.49 12.53
C ILE A 152 -11.05 4.15 12.26
N MET A 153 -11.62 3.57 13.30
CA MET A 153 -12.71 2.61 13.16
C MET A 153 -14.05 3.26 13.51
N ILE A 154 -15.12 2.71 12.96
CA ILE A 154 -16.49 3.11 13.24
C ILE A 154 -17.21 1.89 13.82
N TRP A 155 -17.62 1.99 15.08
CA TRP A 155 -18.35 0.94 15.77
C TRP A 155 -19.83 1.28 15.88
N LEU A 156 -20.69 0.34 15.46
CA LEU A 156 -22.15 0.39 15.60
C LEU A 156 -22.58 -0.64 16.66
N PRO A 157 -22.68 -0.25 17.93
CA PRO A 157 -22.84 -1.20 19.04
C PRO A 157 -24.14 -2.02 18.97
N GLU A 158 -25.24 -1.38 18.58
CA GLU A 158 -26.55 -2.04 18.49
C GLU A 158 -26.61 -3.11 17.38
N ARG A 159 -25.75 -3.00 16.39
CA ARG A 159 -25.67 -3.90 15.23
C ARG A 159 -24.48 -4.83 15.29
N GLN A 160 -23.56 -4.60 16.21
CA GLN A 160 -22.28 -5.30 16.33
C GLN A 160 -21.49 -5.29 15.01
N VAL A 161 -21.53 -4.16 14.31
CA VAL A 161 -20.83 -3.91 13.05
C VAL A 161 -19.66 -2.98 13.33
N LEU A 162 -18.49 -3.32 12.82
CA LEU A 162 -17.28 -2.52 12.88
C LEU A 162 -16.76 -2.27 11.47
N CYS A 163 -16.61 -1.00 11.08
CA CYS A 163 -15.88 -0.59 9.88
C CYS A 163 -14.45 -0.24 10.32
N CYS A 164 -13.45 -0.95 9.81
CA CYS A 164 -12.06 -0.81 10.26
C CYS A 164 -11.17 -0.02 9.28
N GLY A 165 -11.76 0.53 8.20
CA GLY A 165 -10.95 1.12 7.13
C GLY A 165 -9.89 0.14 6.66
N ASP A 166 -8.66 0.60 6.50
CA ASP A 166 -7.54 -0.19 6.01
C ASP A 166 -6.64 -0.79 7.11
N ASN A 167 -7.11 -0.81 8.37
CA ASN A 167 -6.42 -1.56 9.42
C ASN A 167 -6.44 -3.08 9.16
N TYR A 168 -7.38 -3.56 8.38
CA TYR A 168 -7.42 -4.91 7.86
C TYR A 168 -7.97 -4.91 6.44
N TYR A 169 -7.35 -5.69 5.58
CA TYR A 169 -7.89 -6.18 4.30
C TYR A 169 -7.30 -7.57 4.01
N GLY A 170 -7.96 -8.37 3.21
CA GLY A 170 -7.72 -9.83 3.08
C GLY A 170 -6.45 -10.21 2.29
N CYS A 171 -5.32 -9.56 2.54
CA CYS A 171 -3.98 -9.92 2.06
C CYS A 171 -2.91 -9.32 2.97
N TRP A 172 -1.62 -9.63 2.72
CA TRP A 172 -0.52 -8.98 3.43
C TRP A 172 -0.58 -7.46 3.24
N PRO A 173 -0.59 -6.68 4.34
CA PRO A 173 -0.84 -5.25 4.26
C PRO A 173 0.33 -4.48 3.65
N ASN A 174 0.02 -3.32 3.11
CA ASN A 174 1.02 -2.42 2.55
C ASN A 174 1.71 -1.63 3.68
N LEU A 175 2.48 -2.33 4.51
CA LEU A 175 3.22 -1.72 5.63
C LEU A 175 4.33 -0.77 5.15
N TYR A 176 4.64 -0.79 3.86
CA TYR A 176 5.47 0.19 3.17
C TYR A 176 4.99 0.41 1.73
N ALA A 177 4.60 1.62 1.40
CA ALA A 177 4.20 1.98 0.04
C ALA A 177 5.43 2.30 -0.83
N ILE A 178 5.73 1.46 -1.84
CA ILE A 178 6.91 1.63 -2.70
C ILE A 178 6.91 2.92 -3.53
N ARG A 179 5.77 3.58 -3.70
CA ARG A 179 5.68 4.94 -4.26
C ARG A 179 6.35 5.99 -3.38
N GLY A 180 6.57 5.67 -2.13
CA GLY A 180 7.08 6.57 -1.10
C GLY A 180 5.98 7.06 -0.16
N SER A 181 6.20 6.90 1.12
CA SER A 181 5.34 7.39 2.19
C SER A 181 6.20 7.69 3.42
N GLN A 182 5.64 8.41 4.40
CA GLN A 182 6.18 8.38 5.74
C GLN A 182 6.15 6.95 6.28
N TYR A 183 6.99 6.67 7.28
CA TYR A 183 6.92 5.39 7.97
C TYR A 183 5.53 5.19 8.57
N ARG A 184 4.98 4.01 8.38
CA ARG A 184 3.77 3.55 9.04
C ARG A 184 4.18 2.88 10.33
N ASP A 185 3.71 3.37 11.48
CA ASP A 185 4.07 2.78 12.77
C ASP A 185 3.45 1.39 12.92
N ILE A 186 4.25 0.36 12.63
CA ILE A 186 3.79 -1.03 12.65
C ILE A 186 3.44 -1.47 14.07
N ALA A 187 4.16 -0.99 15.09
CA ALA A 187 3.83 -1.29 16.48
C ALA A 187 2.48 -0.65 16.88
N GLY A 188 2.27 0.61 16.53
CA GLY A 188 0.98 1.29 16.73
C GLY A 188 -0.15 0.64 15.94
N TRP A 189 0.11 0.12 14.72
CA TRP A 189 -0.88 -0.65 13.99
C TRP A 189 -1.28 -1.95 14.70
N LEU A 190 -0.32 -2.64 15.34
CA LEU A 190 -0.61 -3.82 16.17
C LEU A 190 -1.49 -3.46 17.37
N ASP A 191 -1.23 -2.34 18.04
CA ASP A 191 -2.07 -1.83 19.15
C ASP A 191 -3.49 -1.54 18.63
N SER A 192 -3.63 -0.96 17.47
CA SER A 192 -4.93 -0.71 16.81
C SER A 192 -5.69 -2.01 16.52
N LEU A 193 -5.00 -3.07 16.06
CA LEU A 193 -5.61 -4.39 15.85
C LEU A 193 -6.04 -5.05 17.16
N ASP A 194 -5.26 -4.88 18.24
CA ASP A 194 -5.64 -5.36 19.57
C ASP A 194 -6.90 -4.63 20.10
N GLU A 195 -7.00 -3.32 19.86
CA GLU A 195 -8.21 -2.55 20.21
C GLU A 195 -9.42 -3.01 19.38
N ILE A 196 -9.31 -3.20 18.08
CA ILE A 196 -10.38 -3.74 17.24
C ILE A 196 -10.87 -5.09 17.75
N LEU A 197 -9.96 -5.99 18.13
CA LEU A 197 -10.28 -7.30 18.68
C LEU A 197 -11.07 -7.24 19.99
N SER A 198 -10.92 -6.15 20.77
CA SER A 198 -11.63 -5.95 22.04
C SER A 198 -13.14 -5.75 21.86
N TYR A 199 -13.59 -5.26 20.71
CA TYR A 199 -14.99 -4.90 20.43
C TYR A 199 -15.92 -6.08 20.14
N SER A 200 -15.39 -7.30 19.98
CA SER A 200 -16.21 -8.52 19.77
C SER A 200 -17.25 -8.37 18.64
N ALA A 201 -16.85 -7.77 17.52
CA ALA A 201 -17.73 -7.52 16.38
C ALA A 201 -18.30 -8.82 15.78
N THR A 202 -19.58 -8.77 15.37
CA THR A 202 -20.19 -9.85 14.59
C THR A 202 -19.92 -9.68 13.11
N TYR A 203 -19.80 -8.44 12.65
CA TYR A 203 -19.50 -8.09 11.27
C TYR A 203 -18.32 -7.11 11.23
N LEU A 204 -17.31 -7.44 10.45
CA LEU A 204 -16.20 -6.52 10.15
C LEU A 204 -16.28 -6.11 8.69
N LEU A 205 -16.33 -4.79 8.46
CA LEU A 205 -16.34 -4.18 7.13
C LEU A 205 -14.99 -3.49 6.92
N PRO A 206 -14.07 -4.10 6.15
CA PRO A 206 -12.81 -3.46 5.76
C PRO A 206 -13.03 -2.45 4.63
N GLY A 207 -12.06 -1.58 4.41
CA GLY A 207 -12.05 -0.67 3.27
C GLY A 207 -11.92 -1.41 1.93
N HIS A 208 -11.24 -2.55 1.93
CA HIS A 208 -11.01 -3.40 0.76
C HIS A 208 -11.34 -4.86 1.05
N THR A 209 -11.53 -5.63 -0.02
CA THR A 209 -11.84 -7.06 -0.03
C THR A 209 -13.25 -7.37 0.51
N ARG A 210 -13.48 -8.57 1.01
CA ARG A 210 -14.80 -8.99 1.49
C ARG A 210 -14.99 -8.71 2.98
N PRO A 211 -16.23 -8.42 3.42
CA PRO A 211 -16.58 -8.41 4.82
C PRO A 211 -16.33 -9.76 5.49
N LEU A 212 -16.03 -9.74 6.79
CA LEU A 212 -16.02 -10.92 7.66
C LEU A 212 -17.33 -11.00 8.42
N CYS A 213 -17.91 -12.20 8.52
CA CYS A 213 -19.24 -12.42 9.09
C CYS A 213 -19.22 -13.54 10.14
N GLY A 214 -19.51 -13.18 11.37
CA GLY A 214 -19.50 -14.07 12.53
C GLY A 214 -18.33 -13.77 13.47
N LYS A 215 -18.63 -13.75 14.78
CA LYS A 215 -17.64 -13.40 15.81
C LYS A 215 -16.38 -14.25 15.76
N GLU A 216 -16.54 -15.54 15.51
CA GLU A 216 -15.43 -16.49 15.45
C GLU A 216 -14.55 -16.24 14.21
N GLU A 217 -15.16 -15.97 13.02
CA GLU A 217 -14.41 -15.64 11.81
C GLU A 217 -13.64 -14.33 12.02
N VAL A 218 -14.32 -13.28 12.48
CA VAL A 218 -13.70 -11.96 12.72
C VAL A 218 -12.51 -12.10 13.68
N ARG A 219 -12.72 -12.79 14.82
CA ARG A 219 -11.67 -12.97 15.82
C ARG A 219 -10.50 -13.79 15.29
N SER A 220 -10.77 -14.91 14.64
CA SER A 220 -9.73 -15.82 14.12
C SER A 220 -8.88 -15.14 13.06
N VAL A 221 -9.52 -14.47 12.08
CA VAL A 221 -8.83 -13.79 10.98
C VAL A 221 -8.01 -12.62 11.50
N LEU A 222 -8.57 -11.74 12.33
CA LEU A 222 -7.83 -10.60 12.87
C LEU A 222 -6.68 -11.02 13.79
N THR A 223 -6.86 -12.09 14.59
CA THR A 223 -5.78 -12.63 15.41
C THR A 223 -4.62 -13.14 14.56
N GLY A 224 -4.90 -13.96 13.55
CA GLY A 224 -3.86 -14.45 12.63
C GLY A 224 -3.17 -13.34 11.85
N PHE A 225 -3.93 -12.33 11.38
CA PHE A 225 -3.40 -11.16 10.69
C PHE A 225 -2.44 -10.36 11.58
N ARG A 226 -2.89 -10.02 12.79
CA ARG A 226 -2.08 -9.33 13.80
C ARG A 226 -0.82 -10.10 14.17
N ASP A 227 -0.94 -11.39 14.46
CA ASP A 227 0.17 -12.21 14.95
C ASP A 227 1.24 -12.42 13.86
N ALA A 228 0.85 -12.51 12.59
CA ALA A 228 1.78 -12.55 11.47
C ALA A 228 2.58 -11.25 11.32
N ILE A 229 1.93 -10.09 11.46
CA ILE A 229 2.61 -8.78 11.44
C ILE A 229 3.56 -8.65 12.63
N ARG A 230 3.11 -9.05 13.82
CA ARG A 230 3.92 -9.07 15.05
C ARG A 230 5.17 -9.94 14.88
N TYR A 231 5.02 -11.13 14.31
CA TYR A 231 6.14 -12.02 14.01
C TYR A 231 7.21 -11.33 13.16
N VAL A 232 6.81 -10.67 12.06
CA VAL A 232 7.76 -9.97 11.19
C VAL A 232 8.45 -8.81 11.91
N LEU A 233 7.71 -8.01 12.68
CA LEU A 233 8.28 -6.93 13.48
C LEU A 233 9.30 -7.44 14.48
N GLU A 234 8.92 -8.42 15.32
CA GLU A 234 9.79 -8.95 16.37
C GLU A 234 11.03 -9.65 15.81
N LYS A 235 10.89 -10.42 14.72
CA LYS A 235 12.03 -11.06 14.04
C LYS A 235 13.00 -10.04 13.46
N THR A 236 12.47 -8.97 12.87
CA THR A 236 13.31 -7.90 12.32
C THR A 236 14.09 -7.21 13.44
N LEU A 237 13.43 -6.82 14.52
CA LEU A 237 14.08 -6.16 15.66
C LEU A 237 15.13 -7.08 16.34
N ALA A 238 14.83 -8.36 16.48
CA ALA A 238 15.77 -9.34 17.02
C ALA A 238 17.01 -9.46 16.13
N GLY A 239 16.85 -9.61 14.82
CA GLY A 239 17.99 -9.69 13.89
C GLY A 239 18.80 -8.41 13.80
N MET A 240 18.18 -7.23 13.94
CA MET A 240 18.88 -5.95 14.08
C MET A 240 19.80 -5.95 15.33
N ASN A 241 19.29 -6.46 16.46
CA ASN A 241 20.09 -6.60 17.69
C ASN A 241 21.24 -7.62 17.57
N GLU A 242 21.12 -8.59 16.65
CA GLU A 242 22.20 -9.52 16.27
C GLU A 242 23.25 -8.86 15.35
N GLY A 243 23.02 -7.62 14.91
CA GLY A 243 23.89 -6.88 14.01
C GLY A 243 23.77 -7.26 12.52
N LYS A 244 22.67 -7.88 12.13
CA LYS A 244 22.39 -8.18 10.72
C LYS A 244 22.03 -6.92 9.96
N ASP A 245 22.50 -6.82 8.72
CA ASP A 245 22.16 -5.73 7.82
C ASP A 245 20.77 -5.90 7.20
N ILE A 246 20.29 -4.84 6.56
CA ILE A 246 18.95 -4.75 5.98
C ILE A 246 18.70 -5.79 4.86
N ASP A 247 19.71 -6.08 4.03
CA ASP A 247 19.56 -7.01 2.90
C ASP A 247 19.53 -8.47 3.39
N THR A 248 20.38 -8.79 4.38
CA THR A 248 20.38 -10.08 5.06
C THR A 248 19.02 -10.33 5.71
N LEU A 249 18.52 -9.38 6.51
CA LEU A 249 17.22 -9.54 7.18
C LEU A 249 16.06 -9.69 6.18
N ALA A 250 16.04 -8.88 5.14
CA ALA A 250 15.00 -8.91 4.12
C ALA A 250 14.97 -10.25 3.33
N SER A 251 16.12 -10.90 3.18
CA SER A 251 16.23 -12.21 2.52
C SER A 251 15.94 -13.41 3.42
N GLU A 252 16.18 -13.27 4.74
CA GLU A 252 16.01 -14.39 5.69
C GLU A 252 14.62 -14.45 6.32
N ILE A 253 13.96 -13.29 6.50
CA ILE A 253 12.67 -13.24 7.20
C ILE A 253 11.54 -13.57 6.22
N VAL A 254 10.95 -14.73 6.42
CA VAL A 254 9.79 -15.22 5.69
C VAL A 254 8.69 -15.63 6.68
N LEU A 255 7.44 -15.61 6.26
CA LEU A 255 6.35 -16.11 7.10
C LEU A 255 6.49 -17.62 7.32
N PRO A 256 6.34 -18.10 8.57
CA PRO A 256 6.20 -19.53 8.85
C PRO A 256 5.00 -20.12 8.10
N GLN A 257 5.05 -21.42 7.82
CA GLN A 257 4.01 -22.12 7.05
C GLN A 257 2.61 -21.94 7.64
N GLU A 258 2.49 -21.81 8.95
CA GLU A 258 1.23 -21.57 9.66
C GLU A 258 0.57 -20.25 9.26
N TYR A 259 1.35 -19.19 8.98
CA TYR A 259 0.85 -17.91 8.46
C TYR A 259 0.83 -17.87 6.93
N ALA A 260 1.87 -18.38 6.27
CA ALA A 260 1.97 -18.36 4.81
C ALA A 260 0.84 -19.11 4.10
N SER A 261 0.22 -20.09 4.79
CA SER A 261 -0.92 -20.84 4.27
C SER A 261 -2.28 -20.13 4.43
N LEU A 262 -2.35 -19.01 5.18
CA LEU A 262 -3.59 -18.30 5.42
C LEU A 262 -3.97 -17.43 4.22
N PRO A 263 -5.16 -17.61 3.64
CA PRO A 263 -5.52 -16.94 2.38
C PRO A 263 -5.58 -15.42 2.46
N TYR A 264 -5.73 -14.88 3.68
CA TYR A 264 -5.77 -13.45 3.97
C TYR A 264 -4.40 -12.85 4.33
N LEU A 265 -3.30 -13.60 4.10
CA LEU A 265 -1.92 -13.15 4.27
C LEU A 265 -1.09 -13.29 2.98
N GLY A 266 -1.74 -13.61 1.85
CA GLY A 266 -1.06 -13.62 0.55
C GLY A 266 -0.47 -12.24 0.21
N GLU A 267 0.74 -12.24 -0.32
CA GLU A 267 1.46 -11.01 -0.67
C GLU A 267 0.97 -10.40 -2.00
N TYR A 268 -0.32 -10.10 -2.07
CA TYR A 268 -0.93 -9.57 -3.30
C TYR A 268 -0.82 -8.05 -3.43
N TYR A 269 -0.57 -7.33 -2.30
CA TYR A 269 -0.45 -5.87 -2.25
C TYR A 269 0.90 -5.44 -1.65
N GLY A 270 1.07 -5.52 -0.34
CA GLY A 270 2.38 -5.42 0.30
C GLY A 270 3.15 -6.75 0.22
N CYS A 271 4.41 -6.74 0.68
CA CYS A 271 5.19 -7.95 0.89
C CYS A 271 6.04 -7.89 2.16
N VAL A 272 6.41 -9.06 2.66
CA VAL A 272 7.20 -9.20 3.90
C VAL A 272 8.57 -8.56 3.75
N GLU A 273 9.24 -8.77 2.61
CA GLU A 273 10.56 -8.19 2.35
C GLU A 273 10.57 -6.66 2.49
N TRP A 274 9.58 -5.99 1.89
CA TRP A 274 9.48 -4.51 1.98
C TRP A 274 9.14 -4.04 3.39
N THR A 275 8.34 -4.83 4.12
CA THR A 275 8.02 -4.59 5.53
C THR A 275 9.29 -4.62 6.39
N VAL A 276 10.15 -5.63 6.22
CA VAL A 276 11.43 -5.75 6.92
C VAL A 276 12.33 -4.54 6.64
N ARG A 277 12.45 -4.13 5.37
CA ARG A 277 13.23 -2.94 4.97
C ARG A 277 12.67 -1.66 5.60
N ALA A 278 11.36 -1.53 5.67
CA ALA A 278 10.71 -0.38 6.29
C ALA A 278 10.96 -0.32 7.80
N ILE A 279 10.85 -1.44 8.50
CA ILE A 279 11.16 -1.53 9.94
C ILE A 279 12.61 -1.14 10.18
N PHE A 280 13.56 -1.74 9.46
CA PHE A 280 14.97 -1.40 9.61
C PHE A 280 15.22 0.10 9.45
N THR A 281 14.72 0.66 8.35
CA THR A 281 14.93 2.09 8.03
C THR A 281 14.26 3.01 9.06
N ALA A 282 13.10 2.63 9.59
CA ALA A 282 12.39 3.42 10.59
C ALA A 282 13.13 3.48 11.93
N TYR A 283 13.66 2.34 12.39
CA TYR A 283 14.29 2.24 13.70
C TYR A 283 15.75 2.68 13.70
N LEU A 284 16.51 2.43 12.62
CA LEU A 284 17.94 2.73 12.51
C LEU A 284 18.30 3.78 11.45
N GLY A 285 17.35 4.17 10.59
CA GLY A 285 17.61 5.09 9.49
C GLY A 285 18.28 4.42 8.30
N TRP A 286 18.92 5.22 7.45
CA TRP A 286 19.51 4.76 6.18
C TRP A 286 20.83 4.01 6.34
N PHE A 287 21.54 4.20 7.46
CA PHE A 287 22.89 3.65 7.66
C PHE A 287 22.80 2.21 8.17
N ASP A 288 23.43 1.30 7.43
CA ASP A 288 23.41 -0.15 7.70
C ASP A 288 24.43 -0.62 8.75
N GLY A 289 25.22 0.30 9.35
CA GLY A 289 26.27 -0.03 10.32
C GLY A 289 27.63 -0.38 9.71
N ASN A 290 27.70 -0.58 8.38
CA ASN A 290 28.97 -0.87 7.71
C ASN A 290 29.74 0.43 7.39
N PRO A 291 30.95 0.66 7.98
CA PRO A 291 31.69 1.89 7.75
C PRO A 291 32.06 2.15 6.29
N THR A 292 32.08 1.12 5.43
CA THR A 292 32.28 1.27 3.99
C THR A 292 31.20 2.15 3.36
N ASN A 293 29.96 2.12 3.91
CA ASN A 293 28.80 2.82 3.38
C ASN A 293 28.60 4.22 3.99
N LEU A 294 29.51 4.69 4.88
CA LEU A 294 29.47 6.09 5.35
C LEU A 294 29.72 7.10 4.24
N HIS A 295 30.71 6.81 3.38
CA HIS A 295 31.10 7.66 2.25
C HIS A 295 31.37 6.79 1.01
N PRO A 296 30.34 6.15 0.43
CA PRO A 296 30.53 5.28 -0.73
C PRO A 296 31.01 6.08 -1.93
N LEU A 297 31.73 5.43 -2.84
CA LEU A 297 32.08 6.04 -4.12
C LEU A 297 30.83 6.56 -4.84
N PRO A 298 30.93 7.71 -5.55
CA PRO A 298 29.84 8.18 -6.43
C PRO A 298 29.41 7.06 -7.37
N PRO A 299 28.08 6.94 -7.68
CA PRO A 299 27.55 5.82 -8.48
C PRO A 299 28.31 5.59 -9.79
N LYS A 300 28.64 6.65 -10.53
CA LYS A 300 29.39 6.56 -11.80
C LYS A 300 30.79 5.97 -11.59
N GLU A 301 31.54 6.50 -10.64
CA GLU A 301 32.92 6.03 -10.36
C GLU A 301 32.91 4.56 -9.91
N ARG A 302 31.96 4.17 -9.05
CA ARG A 302 31.79 2.79 -8.62
C ARG A 302 31.48 1.88 -9.80
N ALA A 303 30.57 2.29 -10.69
CA ALA A 303 30.21 1.52 -11.88
C ALA A 303 31.39 1.39 -12.86
N GLU A 304 32.16 2.46 -13.11
CA GLU A 304 33.36 2.43 -13.94
C GLU A 304 34.38 1.40 -13.42
N LYS A 305 34.65 1.40 -12.11
CA LYS A 305 35.58 0.44 -11.48
C LYS A 305 35.06 -1.00 -11.56
N ALA A 306 33.76 -1.21 -11.31
CA ALA A 306 33.16 -2.54 -11.38
C ALA A 306 33.18 -3.11 -12.80
N VAL A 307 32.86 -2.29 -13.79
CA VAL A 307 32.91 -2.66 -15.23
C VAL A 307 34.35 -2.97 -15.66
N ALA A 308 35.33 -2.17 -15.25
CA ALA A 308 36.74 -2.43 -15.55
C ALA A 308 37.21 -3.75 -14.91
N LEU A 309 36.86 -4.03 -13.66
CA LEU A 309 37.19 -5.27 -12.96
C LEU A 309 36.57 -6.50 -13.63
N ALA A 310 35.36 -6.36 -14.20
CA ALA A 310 34.65 -7.42 -14.93
C ALA A 310 35.17 -7.67 -16.35
N GLY A 311 36.22 -6.97 -16.79
CA GLY A 311 36.80 -7.13 -18.14
C GLY A 311 36.20 -6.20 -19.20
N GLY A 312 35.53 -5.12 -18.78
CA GLY A 312 35.00 -4.06 -19.65
C GLY A 312 33.51 -4.19 -19.96
N ALA A 313 32.96 -3.14 -20.58
CA ALA A 313 31.52 -3.01 -20.82
C ALA A 313 30.91 -4.16 -21.67
N ASP A 314 31.64 -4.64 -22.68
CA ASP A 314 31.16 -5.75 -23.50
C ASP A 314 31.11 -7.08 -22.74
N ALA A 315 32.01 -7.28 -21.77
CA ALA A 315 31.98 -8.46 -20.91
C ALA A 315 30.75 -8.43 -19.97
N VAL A 316 30.47 -7.25 -19.40
CA VAL A 316 29.27 -7.03 -18.55
C VAL A 316 27.99 -7.22 -19.35
N LEU A 317 27.91 -6.69 -20.59
CA LEU A 317 26.73 -6.88 -21.45
C LEU A 317 26.48 -8.35 -21.76
N ARG A 318 27.53 -9.10 -22.17
CA ARG A 318 27.40 -10.55 -22.40
C ARG A 318 26.96 -11.31 -21.16
N ALA A 319 27.44 -10.90 -19.96
CA ALA A 319 27.01 -11.48 -18.70
C ALA A 319 25.51 -11.20 -18.41
N ALA A 320 25.03 -9.99 -18.71
CA ALA A 320 23.61 -9.64 -18.58
C ALA A 320 22.72 -10.45 -19.54
N GLU A 321 23.14 -10.64 -20.79
CA GLU A 321 22.45 -11.47 -21.78
C GLU A 321 22.40 -12.94 -21.34
N GLU A 322 23.49 -13.46 -20.78
CA GLU A 322 23.56 -14.82 -20.24
C GLU A 322 22.66 -14.98 -19.01
N ALA A 323 22.64 -13.99 -18.11
CA ALA A 323 21.79 -14.01 -16.93
C ALA A 323 20.29 -14.10 -17.31
N VAL A 324 19.83 -13.32 -18.29
CA VAL A 324 18.46 -13.41 -18.82
C VAL A 324 18.14 -14.80 -19.38
N ARG A 325 19.10 -15.41 -20.11
CA ARG A 325 18.92 -16.76 -20.67
C ARG A 325 18.80 -17.84 -19.59
N LYS A 326 19.52 -17.66 -18.48
CA LYS A 326 19.46 -18.57 -17.32
C LYS A 326 18.28 -18.33 -16.39
N GLY A 327 17.53 -17.25 -16.59
CA GLY A 327 16.45 -16.84 -15.68
C GLY A 327 16.92 -16.04 -14.45
N GLU A 328 18.20 -15.68 -14.40
CA GLU A 328 18.81 -14.83 -13.34
C GLU A 328 18.47 -13.36 -13.59
N CYS A 329 17.16 -13.04 -13.66
CA CYS A 329 16.68 -11.74 -14.12
C CYS A 329 17.13 -10.59 -13.20
N GLN A 330 17.13 -10.79 -11.88
CA GLN A 330 17.59 -9.76 -10.93
C GLN A 330 19.06 -9.42 -11.17
N TRP A 331 19.90 -10.43 -11.37
CA TRP A 331 21.32 -10.22 -11.70
C TRP A 331 21.51 -9.47 -13.01
N CYS A 332 20.65 -9.74 -14.01
CA CYS A 332 20.65 -8.95 -15.25
C CYS A 332 20.35 -7.48 -15.01
N LEU A 333 19.38 -7.14 -14.12
CA LEU A 333 19.07 -5.75 -13.77
C LEU A 333 20.29 -5.03 -13.20
N GLU A 334 20.98 -5.65 -12.26
CA GLU A 334 22.16 -5.09 -11.59
C GLU A 334 23.32 -4.84 -12.59
N LEU A 335 23.57 -5.79 -13.47
CA LEU A 335 24.57 -5.62 -14.54
C LEU A 335 24.20 -4.51 -15.52
N CYS A 336 22.94 -4.44 -15.94
CA CYS A 336 22.44 -3.38 -16.80
C CYS A 336 22.56 -2.00 -16.15
N ASP A 337 22.31 -1.89 -14.86
CA ASP A 337 22.42 -0.62 -14.12
C ASP A 337 23.86 -0.09 -14.08
N LEU A 338 24.86 -0.95 -14.03
CA LEU A 338 26.29 -0.54 -14.19
C LEU A 338 26.50 0.12 -15.55
N LEU A 339 26.07 -0.54 -16.64
CA LEU A 339 26.24 -0.04 -18.01
C LEU A 339 25.46 1.27 -18.26
N LEU A 340 24.22 1.35 -17.77
CA LEU A 340 23.39 2.54 -17.90
C LEU A 340 23.96 3.72 -17.12
N THR A 341 24.53 3.46 -15.94
CA THR A 341 25.15 4.50 -15.10
C THR A 341 26.38 5.14 -15.77
N ILE A 342 27.17 4.38 -16.51
CA ILE A 342 28.33 4.90 -17.24
C ILE A 342 28.00 5.32 -18.68
N GLY A 343 26.79 5.03 -19.18
CA GLY A 343 26.33 5.40 -20.52
C GLY A 343 26.96 4.59 -21.65
N VAL A 344 27.54 3.41 -21.38
CA VAL A 344 28.17 2.53 -22.37
C VAL A 344 27.27 1.34 -22.66
N ASN A 345 27.16 0.96 -23.93
CA ASN A 345 26.22 -0.10 -24.40
C ASN A 345 24.76 0.17 -23.95
N ALA A 346 24.41 1.44 -23.73
CA ALA A 346 23.19 1.84 -23.04
C ALA A 346 21.90 1.33 -23.71
N GLU A 347 21.85 1.30 -25.04
CA GLU A 347 20.68 0.80 -25.78
C GLU A 347 20.51 -0.71 -25.60
N ALA A 348 21.59 -1.50 -25.73
CA ALA A 348 21.55 -2.93 -25.49
C ALA A 348 21.20 -3.25 -24.04
N ALA A 349 21.77 -2.51 -23.06
CA ALA A 349 21.47 -2.66 -21.65
C ALA A 349 19.99 -2.34 -21.34
N ARG A 350 19.39 -1.28 -21.95
CA ARG A 350 17.96 -1.01 -21.80
C ARG A 350 17.10 -2.15 -22.30
N ARG A 351 17.41 -2.72 -23.48
CA ARG A 351 16.66 -3.86 -24.00
C ARG A 351 16.74 -5.09 -23.08
N GLN A 352 17.94 -5.44 -22.59
CA GLN A 352 18.09 -6.56 -21.67
C GLN A 352 17.37 -6.31 -20.35
N LYS A 353 17.44 -5.07 -19.83
CA LYS A 353 16.75 -4.67 -18.61
C LYS A 353 15.23 -4.76 -18.76
N ALA A 354 14.66 -4.29 -19.88
CA ALA A 354 13.24 -4.41 -20.16
C ALA A 354 12.76 -5.86 -20.20
N VAL A 355 13.51 -6.74 -20.89
CA VAL A 355 13.21 -8.19 -20.92
C VAL A 355 13.27 -8.82 -19.53
N ALA A 356 14.26 -8.47 -18.72
CA ALA A 356 14.39 -8.99 -17.35
C ALA A 356 13.24 -8.52 -16.45
N LEU A 357 12.85 -7.25 -16.52
CA LEU A 357 11.71 -6.68 -15.78
C LEU A 357 10.39 -7.38 -16.14
N THR A 358 10.13 -7.60 -17.43
CA THR A 358 8.93 -8.30 -17.90
C THR A 358 8.88 -9.75 -17.39
N LYS A 359 10.04 -10.42 -17.36
CA LYS A 359 10.13 -11.78 -16.80
C LYS A 359 9.89 -11.79 -15.29
N LEU A 360 10.45 -10.85 -14.54
CA LEU A 360 10.20 -10.73 -13.10
C LEU A 360 8.73 -10.46 -12.82
N ALA A 361 8.09 -9.56 -13.57
CA ALA A 361 6.67 -9.26 -13.44
C ALA A 361 5.78 -10.50 -13.61
N ALA A 362 6.19 -11.51 -14.40
CA ALA A 362 5.42 -12.73 -14.60
C ALA A 362 5.35 -13.62 -13.34
N TYR A 363 6.30 -13.48 -12.42
CA TYR A 363 6.35 -14.24 -11.16
C TYR A 363 6.03 -13.40 -9.93
N GLU A 364 5.93 -12.09 -10.10
CA GLU A 364 5.62 -11.18 -9.00
C GLU A 364 4.14 -11.30 -8.59
N THR A 365 3.89 -11.64 -7.32
CA THR A 365 2.55 -11.79 -6.76
C THR A 365 1.96 -10.47 -6.30
N SER A 366 2.81 -9.54 -5.81
CA SER A 366 2.35 -8.20 -5.45
C SER A 366 1.95 -7.42 -6.70
N ALA A 367 0.70 -6.95 -6.75
CA ALA A 367 0.24 -6.09 -7.82
C ALA A 367 1.12 -4.83 -7.96
N ASN A 368 1.51 -4.22 -6.83
CA ASN A 368 2.38 -3.05 -6.80
C ASN A 368 3.76 -3.32 -7.42
N GLY A 369 4.39 -4.45 -7.07
CA GLY A 369 5.68 -4.87 -7.63
C GLY A 369 5.57 -5.19 -9.12
N ARG A 370 4.57 -5.99 -9.48
CA ARG A 370 4.28 -6.36 -10.87
C ARG A 370 4.08 -5.12 -11.76
N HIS A 371 3.24 -4.19 -11.33
CA HIS A 371 2.99 -2.97 -12.09
C HIS A 371 4.25 -2.13 -12.24
N TYR A 372 5.03 -2.01 -11.17
CA TYR A 372 6.28 -1.25 -11.20
C TYR A 372 7.26 -1.81 -12.20
N TYR A 373 7.43 -3.14 -12.24
CA TYR A 373 8.27 -3.82 -13.25
C TYR A 373 7.78 -3.57 -14.67
N LEU A 374 6.49 -3.76 -14.95
CA LEU A 374 5.92 -3.60 -16.29
C LEU A 374 6.00 -2.17 -16.80
N VAL A 375 5.60 -1.18 -15.98
CA VAL A 375 5.68 0.23 -16.39
C VAL A 375 7.12 0.63 -16.67
N CYS A 376 8.07 0.22 -15.82
CA CYS A 376 9.49 0.50 -16.07
C CYS A 376 10.04 -0.21 -17.30
N ALA A 377 9.56 -1.41 -17.64
CA ALA A 377 9.93 -2.09 -18.89
C ALA A 377 9.46 -1.29 -20.10
N HIS A 378 8.20 -0.86 -20.14
CA HIS A 378 7.64 -0.03 -21.22
C HIS A 378 8.36 1.32 -21.35
N GLU A 379 8.72 1.97 -20.24
CA GLU A 379 9.50 3.21 -20.26
C GLU A 379 10.89 3.03 -20.91
N LEU A 380 11.52 1.86 -20.73
CA LEU A 380 12.81 1.56 -21.34
C LEU A 380 12.71 1.28 -22.85
N GLU A 381 11.62 0.66 -23.29
CA GLU A 381 11.35 0.35 -24.69
C GLU A 381 10.96 1.60 -25.50
N ASN A 382 10.21 2.53 -24.88
CA ASN A 382 9.67 3.73 -25.56
C ASN A 382 10.62 4.94 -25.56
N ARG A 383 11.81 4.85 -24.98
CA ARG A 383 12.84 5.91 -25.05
C ARG A 383 13.69 5.76 -26.32
N HIS A 384 13.13 6.24 -27.44
CA HIS A 384 13.85 6.46 -28.69
C HIS A 384 14.40 7.89 -28.81
#